data_e39c9174075ccafdc056b871f9b9e91a
#
_entry.id   e39c9174075ccafdc056b871f9b9e91a
#
_cell.length_a   1.000
_cell.length_b   1.000
_cell.length_c   1.000
_cell.angle_alpha   90.00
_cell.angle_beta   90.00
_cell.angle_gamma   90.00
#
_symmetry.space_group_name_H-M   'P 1'
#
loop_
_entity.id
_entity.type
_entity.pdbx_description
1 polymer ?
#
loop_
_entity_poly.entity_id
_entity_poly.type
_entity_poly.pdbx_seq_one_letter_code
_entity_poly.pdbx_strand_id
1 'polypeptide(L)'
;MLARNLPGVVVLVDKNRVKAGGYAIRRFGCDTLVLDDGFQYLPLKGSLNLLLVDKTNPFGNGHLLPRGILREPVKHLRRADYVFITKSNGRPDPELERVIAEHNPRADVIECAHRPKYLQRFDAAIGDGDGRQPLTFLKGRRVFAFSGIATPESFEKFLRDLGALLMGRERYLDHYRYGPDDLAELFSQA
;
A
#
# COMPACT_ATOMS: atom_id res chain seq x y z
N MET A 1 -3.19 11.33 -6.74
CA MET A 1 -3.50 9.91 -6.95
C MET A 1 -4.89 9.55 -6.44
N LEU A 2 -5.23 9.71 -5.15
CA LEU A 2 -6.54 9.38 -4.60
C LEU A 2 -7.70 10.05 -5.36
N ALA A 3 -7.65 11.36 -5.56
CA ALA A 3 -8.72 12.10 -6.25
C ALA A 3 -9.03 11.62 -7.67
N ARG A 4 -8.05 11.03 -8.38
CA ARG A 4 -8.27 10.45 -9.72
C ARG A 4 -9.00 9.11 -9.65
N ASN A 5 -8.75 8.33 -8.60
CA ASN A 5 -9.25 6.96 -8.47
C ASN A 5 -10.57 6.87 -7.70
N LEU A 6 -11.03 7.98 -7.12
CA LEU A 6 -12.22 8.05 -6.30
C LEU A 6 -13.17 9.14 -6.85
N PRO A 7 -13.77 8.94 -8.05
CA PRO A 7 -14.73 9.88 -8.59
C PRO A 7 -15.94 9.98 -7.65
N GLY A 8 -16.37 11.20 -7.35
CA GLY A 8 -17.48 11.47 -6.41
C GLY A 8 -17.09 11.52 -4.92
N VAL A 9 -15.83 11.27 -4.57
CA VAL A 9 -15.33 11.42 -3.20
C VAL A 9 -14.54 12.71 -3.07
N VAL A 10 -14.85 13.50 -2.04
CA VAL A 10 -14.10 14.73 -1.72
C VAL A 10 -12.75 14.36 -1.13
N VAL A 11 -11.66 14.75 -1.76
CA VAL A 11 -10.30 14.54 -1.28
C VAL A 11 -9.68 15.86 -0.86
N LEU A 12 -9.33 15.99 0.41
CA LEU A 12 -8.69 17.18 0.98
C LEU A 12 -7.29 16.85 1.50
N VAL A 13 -6.35 17.78 1.31
CA VAL A 13 -4.98 17.66 1.81
C VAL A 13 -4.68 18.86 2.71
N ASP A 14 -4.48 18.61 3.99
CA ASP A 14 -4.06 19.63 4.97
C ASP A 14 -3.29 18.94 6.11
N LYS A 15 -2.23 19.58 6.62
CA LYS A 15 -1.52 19.13 7.83
C LYS A 15 -2.43 19.15 9.06
N ASN A 16 -3.35 20.12 9.14
CA ASN A 16 -4.34 20.20 10.18
C ASN A 16 -5.63 19.46 9.76
N ARG A 17 -5.69 18.18 10.11
CA ARG A 17 -6.81 17.30 9.74
C ARG A 17 -8.12 17.66 10.42
N VAL A 18 -8.06 18.29 11.61
CA VAL A 18 -9.27 18.84 12.29
C VAL A 18 -9.90 19.94 11.44
N LYS A 19 -9.06 20.89 10.97
CA LYS A 19 -9.51 21.99 10.09
C LYS A 19 -10.07 21.43 8.76
N ALA A 20 -9.36 20.51 8.13
CA ALA A 20 -9.80 19.89 6.88
C ALA A 20 -11.13 19.14 7.05
N GLY A 21 -11.28 18.37 8.11
CA GLY A 21 -12.52 17.65 8.41
C GLY A 21 -13.69 18.59 8.66
N GLY A 22 -13.49 19.65 9.47
CA GLY A 22 -14.51 20.66 9.66
C GLY A 22 -14.90 21.41 8.38
N TYR A 23 -13.96 21.62 7.47
CA TYR A 23 -14.25 22.19 6.15
C TYR A 23 -15.07 21.22 5.29
N ALA A 24 -14.69 19.91 5.28
CA ALA A 24 -15.41 18.88 4.54
C ALA A 24 -16.89 18.82 4.95
N ILE A 25 -17.15 18.79 6.24
CA ILE A 25 -18.51 18.75 6.79
C ILE A 25 -19.31 19.99 6.37
N ARG A 26 -18.77 21.20 6.61
CA ARG A 26 -19.52 22.45 6.35
C ARG A 26 -19.71 22.74 4.86
N ARG A 27 -18.70 22.43 4.03
CA ARG A 27 -18.71 22.83 2.60
C ARG A 27 -19.34 21.79 1.68
N PHE A 28 -19.22 20.52 2.04
CA PHE A 28 -19.63 19.40 1.19
C PHE A 28 -20.67 18.49 1.85
N GLY A 29 -21.05 18.76 3.11
CA GLY A 29 -22.03 17.93 3.81
C GLY A 29 -21.55 16.51 4.12
N CYS A 30 -20.24 16.30 4.22
CA CYS A 30 -19.69 14.97 4.51
C CYS A 30 -20.13 14.51 5.90
N ASP A 31 -20.68 13.31 6.00
CA ASP A 31 -21.06 12.62 7.24
C ASP A 31 -19.97 11.65 7.72
N THR A 32 -19.11 11.23 6.81
CA THR A 32 -18.02 10.29 7.05
C THR A 32 -16.70 10.87 6.59
N LEU A 33 -15.67 10.78 7.44
CA LEU A 33 -14.31 11.22 7.14
C LEU A 33 -13.36 10.03 7.24
N VAL A 34 -12.62 9.76 6.17
CA VAL A 34 -11.58 8.74 6.13
C VAL A 34 -10.21 9.42 6.16
N LEU A 35 -9.39 9.09 7.14
CA LEU A 35 -8.03 9.61 7.28
C LEU A 35 -7.02 8.61 6.73
N ASP A 36 -6.27 9.00 5.72
CA ASP A 36 -5.09 8.28 5.28
C ASP A 36 -3.92 8.53 6.25
N ASP A 37 -3.26 7.45 6.68
CA ASP A 37 -2.21 7.47 7.72
C ASP A 37 -2.65 8.25 8.98
N GLY A 38 -3.87 7.95 9.45
CA GLY A 38 -4.53 8.69 10.53
C GLY A 38 -4.25 8.19 11.94
N PHE A 39 -3.70 6.97 12.10
CA PHE A 39 -3.61 6.30 13.40
C PHE A 39 -2.80 7.06 14.45
N GLN A 40 -1.76 7.79 14.05
CA GLN A 40 -0.94 8.63 14.92
C GLN A 40 -1.48 10.07 15.08
N TYR A 41 -2.56 10.44 14.40
CA TYR A 41 -3.11 11.79 14.51
C TYR A 41 -4.05 11.91 15.70
N LEU A 42 -3.51 11.94 16.92
CA LEU A 42 -4.25 11.95 18.19
C LEU A 42 -5.22 13.11 18.41
N PRO A 43 -5.07 14.31 17.77
CA PRO A 43 -6.06 15.39 17.91
C PRO A 43 -7.46 15.05 17.39
N LEU A 44 -7.59 14.02 16.56
CA LEU A 44 -8.89 13.47 16.13
C LEU A 44 -9.08 12.07 16.72
N LYS A 45 -10.17 11.91 17.47
CA LYS A 45 -10.58 10.58 17.92
C LYS A 45 -11.43 9.94 16.81
N GLY A 46 -10.87 8.93 16.12
CA GLY A 46 -11.64 8.13 15.17
C GLY A 46 -12.71 7.29 15.87
N SER A 47 -13.85 7.13 15.22
CA SER A 47 -14.88 6.16 15.63
C SER A 47 -14.49 4.73 15.25
N LEU A 48 -13.64 4.59 14.23
CA LEU A 48 -13.11 3.31 13.74
C LEU A 48 -11.63 3.48 13.37
N ASN A 49 -10.78 2.62 13.93
CA ASN A 49 -9.34 2.63 13.70
C ASN A 49 -8.93 1.32 13.01
N LEU A 50 -8.55 1.44 11.75
CA LEU A 50 -8.02 0.33 10.94
C LEU A 50 -6.50 0.41 10.96
N LEU A 51 -5.84 -0.61 11.48
CA LEU A 51 -4.38 -0.68 11.53
C LEU A 51 -3.87 -1.74 10.57
N LEU A 52 -2.87 -1.38 9.76
CA LEU A 52 -2.20 -2.30 8.86
C LEU A 52 -0.86 -2.72 9.46
N VAL A 53 -0.63 -4.03 9.53
CA VAL A 53 0.61 -4.64 10.01
C VAL A 53 1.22 -5.45 8.86
N ASP A 54 2.45 -5.13 8.49
CA ASP A 54 3.19 -5.88 7.47
C ASP A 54 3.68 -7.20 8.04
N LYS A 55 3.15 -8.32 7.56
CA LYS A 55 3.52 -9.67 8.05
C LYS A 55 5.00 -9.98 7.91
N THR A 56 5.65 -9.40 6.90
CA THR A 56 7.08 -9.69 6.63
C THR A 56 8.02 -8.99 7.58
N ASN A 57 7.57 -7.90 8.23
CA ASN A 57 8.34 -7.15 9.22
C ASN A 57 7.40 -6.34 10.14
N PRO A 58 6.62 -7.02 11.00
CA PRO A 58 5.49 -6.40 11.69
C PRO A 58 5.90 -5.28 12.65
N PHE A 59 7.00 -5.44 13.36
CA PHE A 59 7.45 -4.48 14.38
C PHE A 59 8.94 -4.12 14.27
N GLY A 60 9.59 -4.49 13.16
CA GLY A 60 11.02 -4.27 12.96
C GLY A 60 11.86 -4.90 14.10
N ASN A 61 12.75 -4.09 14.65
CA ASN A 61 13.55 -4.49 15.81
C ASN A 61 12.87 -4.19 17.17
N GLY A 62 11.57 -3.87 17.17
CA GLY A 62 10.79 -3.53 18.36
C GLY A 62 11.07 -2.16 18.98
N HIS A 63 11.88 -1.33 18.34
CA HIS A 63 12.27 -0.03 18.87
C HIS A 63 11.61 1.11 18.11
N LEU A 64 11.41 2.22 18.83
CA LEU A 64 10.94 3.48 18.26
C LEU A 64 12.04 4.16 17.45
N LEU A 65 11.62 5.04 16.54
CA LEU A 65 12.52 5.97 15.85
C LEU A 65 13.35 6.77 16.87
N PRO A 66 14.65 7.05 16.60
CA PRO A 66 15.40 6.67 15.40
C PRO A 66 16.09 5.29 15.47
N ARG A 67 16.00 4.57 16.60
CA ARG A 67 16.67 3.28 16.81
C ARG A 67 16.01 2.13 16.04
N GLY A 68 14.73 2.23 15.77
CA GLY A 68 13.93 1.26 15.01
C GLY A 68 12.97 1.96 14.05
N ILE A 69 11.98 1.22 13.54
CA ILE A 69 11.02 1.71 12.55
C ILE A 69 9.68 2.15 13.16
N LEU A 70 9.45 1.85 14.42
CA LEU A 70 8.17 2.14 15.05
C LEU A 70 8.00 3.65 15.31
N ARG A 71 6.85 4.17 14.91
CA ARG A 71 6.43 5.53 15.24
C ARG A 71 5.79 5.62 16.64
N GLU A 72 5.26 4.50 17.13
CA GLU A 72 4.64 4.35 18.45
C GLU A 72 4.94 2.99 19.07
N PRO A 73 4.89 2.86 20.41
CA PRO A 73 5.07 1.58 21.08
C PRO A 73 4.01 0.55 20.66
N VAL A 74 4.38 -0.73 20.60
CA VAL A 74 3.49 -1.84 20.21
C VAL A 74 2.22 -1.89 21.08
N LYS A 75 2.30 -1.54 22.35
CA LYS A 75 1.14 -1.43 23.27
C LYS A 75 0.03 -0.50 22.76
N HIS A 76 0.30 0.38 21.78
CA HIS A 76 -0.71 1.24 21.18
C HIS A 76 -1.61 0.52 20.16
N LEU A 77 -1.33 -0.75 19.85
CA LEU A 77 -2.27 -1.64 19.16
C LEU A 77 -3.66 -1.61 19.82
N ARG A 78 -3.74 -1.40 21.12
CA ARG A 78 -5.00 -1.30 21.90
C ARG A 78 -6.03 -0.29 21.37
N ARG A 79 -5.61 0.63 20.49
CA ARG A 79 -6.51 1.62 19.88
C ARG A 79 -7.15 1.14 18.58
N ALA A 80 -6.63 0.05 18.00
CA ALA A 80 -7.17 -0.49 16.76
C ALA A 80 -8.47 -1.25 17.05
N ASP A 81 -9.46 -1.04 16.19
CA ASP A 81 -10.68 -1.85 16.16
C ASP A 81 -10.46 -3.06 15.25
N TYR A 82 -9.75 -2.87 14.15
CA TYR A 82 -9.34 -3.91 13.22
C TYR A 82 -7.83 -3.87 12.99
N VAL A 83 -7.21 -5.04 12.95
CA VAL A 83 -5.81 -5.22 12.55
C VAL A 83 -5.76 -6.04 11.26
N PHE A 84 -5.35 -5.39 10.17
CA PHE A 84 -5.15 -6.03 8.88
C PHE A 84 -3.70 -6.49 8.75
N ILE A 85 -3.47 -7.80 8.77
CA ILE A 85 -2.15 -8.39 8.52
C ILE A 85 -1.95 -8.44 7.01
N THR A 86 -1.16 -7.51 6.47
CA THR A 86 -0.90 -7.38 5.04
C THR A 86 0.25 -8.28 4.59
N LYS A 87 0.39 -8.46 3.27
CA LYS A 87 1.39 -9.34 2.65
C LYS A 87 1.32 -10.79 3.15
N SER A 88 0.16 -11.22 3.60
CA SER A 88 -0.03 -12.62 3.99
C SER A 88 0.13 -13.56 2.81
N ASN A 89 0.78 -14.69 3.07
CA ASN A 89 0.91 -15.81 2.15
C ASN A 89 -0.17 -16.89 2.35
N GLY A 90 -1.20 -16.59 3.17
CA GLY A 90 -2.28 -17.51 3.53
C GLY A 90 -1.91 -18.54 4.61
N ARG A 91 -0.71 -18.46 5.19
CA ARG A 91 -0.32 -19.28 6.33
C ARG A 91 -0.45 -18.47 7.62
N PRO A 92 -1.06 -19.00 8.69
CA PRO A 92 -1.11 -18.33 9.98
C PRO A 92 0.29 -17.97 10.50
N ASP A 93 0.35 -16.91 11.29
CA ASP A 93 1.55 -16.53 12.05
C ASP A 93 1.17 -16.44 13.53
N PRO A 94 1.25 -17.59 14.25
CA PRO A 94 0.80 -17.67 15.63
C PRO A 94 1.53 -16.74 16.58
N GLU A 95 2.79 -16.40 16.28
CA GLU A 95 3.55 -15.46 17.11
C GLU A 95 3.05 -14.03 16.93
N LEU A 96 2.85 -13.58 15.70
CA LEU A 96 2.27 -12.27 15.42
C LEU A 96 0.86 -12.16 16.00
N GLU A 97 0.02 -13.17 15.81
CA GLU A 97 -1.34 -13.22 16.37
C GLU A 97 -1.30 -13.15 17.91
N ARG A 98 -0.38 -13.87 18.55
CA ARG A 98 -0.16 -13.83 20.02
C ARG A 98 0.21 -12.43 20.48
N VAL A 99 1.16 -11.76 19.80
CA VAL A 99 1.56 -10.39 20.15
C VAL A 99 0.40 -9.40 20.01
N ILE A 100 -0.39 -9.53 18.93
CA ILE A 100 -1.56 -8.70 18.74
C ILE A 100 -2.58 -8.93 19.86
N ALA A 101 -2.90 -10.19 20.16
CA ALA A 101 -3.86 -10.56 21.20
C ALA A 101 -3.41 -10.13 22.61
N GLU A 102 -2.11 -10.18 22.90
CA GLU A 102 -1.54 -9.71 24.18
C GLU A 102 -1.77 -8.21 24.39
N HIS A 103 -1.64 -7.41 23.34
CA HIS A 103 -1.80 -5.97 23.43
C HIS A 103 -3.23 -5.47 23.13
N ASN A 104 -4.00 -6.24 22.37
CA ASN A 104 -5.38 -5.91 22.00
C ASN A 104 -6.23 -7.16 21.75
N PRO A 105 -6.74 -7.82 22.80
CA PRO A 105 -7.57 -9.02 22.65
C PRO A 105 -8.96 -8.75 22.07
N ARG A 106 -9.31 -7.49 21.83
CA ARG A 106 -10.64 -7.09 21.32
C ARG A 106 -10.63 -6.73 19.83
N ALA A 107 -9.44 -6.55 19.24
CA ALA A 107 -9.36 -6.24 17.83
C ALA A 107 -9.71 -7.46 16.97
N ASP A 108 -10.51 -7.22 15.94
CA ASP A 108 -10.67 -8.22 14.88
C ASP A 108 -9.42 -8.26 14.00
N VAL A 109 -8.84 -9.45 13.86
CA VAL A 109 -7.63 -9.67 13.06
C VAL A 109 -8.01 -10.26 11.70
N ILE A 110 -7.59 -9.60 10.62
CA ILE A 110 -7.94 -9.98 9.25
C ILE A 110 -6.66 -10.14 8.43
N GLU A 111 -6.42 -11.34 7.90
CA GLU A 111 -5.31 -11.58 6.98
C GLU A 111 -5.63 -11.09 5.57
N CYS A 112 -4.71 -10.31 4.99
CA CYS A 112 -4.85 -9.73 3.67
C CYS A 112 -3.68 -10.12 2.76
N ALA A 113 -4.00 -10.59 1.56
CA ALA A 113 -3.02 -10.85 0.52
C ALA A 113 -3.19 -9.85 -0.63
N HIS A 114 -2.08 -9.32 -1.12
CA HIS A 114 -2.09 -8.53 -2.34
C HIS A 114 -2.16 -9.47 -3.54
N ARG A 115 -3.24 -9.35 -4.31
CA ARG A 115 -3.41 -10.12 -5.55
C ARG A 115 -3.67 -9.14 -6.69
N PRO A 116 -2.78 -9.03 -7.67
CA PRO A 116 -3.08 -8.27 -8.88
C PRO A 116 -4.25 -8.93 -9.61
N LYS A 117 -5.03 -8.12 -10.30
CA LYS A 117 -6.19 -8.62 -11.05
C LYS A 117 -5.92 -8.66 -12.55
N TYR A 118 -5.17 -7.71 -13.06
CA TYR A 118 -4.87 -7.54 -14.48
C TYR A 118 -3.60 -6.73 -14.68
N LEU A 119 -3.06 -6.76 -15.87
CA LEU A 119 -2.04 -5.84 -16.36
C LEU A 119 -2.73 -4.67 -17.06
N GLN A 120 -2.24 -3.46 -16.86
CA GLN A 120 -2.73 -2.27 -17.54
C GLN A 120 -1.68 -1.80 -18.56
N ARG A 121 -2.06 -1.69 -19.83
CA ARG A 121 -1.17 -1.08 -20.83
C ARG A 121 -1.02 0.42 -20.54
N PHE A 122 0.20 0.90 -20.62
CA PHE A 122 0.50 2.31 -20.36
C PHE A 122 -0.01 3.24 -21.47
N ASP A 123 0.00 2.76 -22.70
CA ASP A 123 -0.44 3.47 -23.90
C ASP A 123 -1.96 3.45 -24.12
N ALA A 124 -2.70 2.62 -23.41
CA ALA A 124 -4.14 2.48 -23.55
C ALA A 124 -4.95 3.71 -23.08
N ALA A 125 -4.30 4.69 -22.45
CA ALA A 125 -4.92 5.99 -22.18
C ALA A 125 -5.23 6.81 -23.45
N ILE A 126 -4.80 6.34 -24.63
CA ILE A 126 -4.90 7.04 -25.92
C ILE A 126 -5.88 6.34 -26.89
N GLY A 127 -6.45 5.19 -26.53
CA GLY A 127 -7.32 4.41 -27.41
C GLY A 127 -8.64 3.94 -26.78
N ASP A 128 -9.62 3.58 -27.63
CA ASP A 128 -10.98 3.17 -27.25
C ASP A 128 -11.10 1.85 -26.46
N GLY A 129 -10.01 1.27 -26.01
CA GLY A 129 -9.97 0.00 -25.25
C GLY A 129 -9.58 0.21 -23.80
N ASP A 130 -10.12 -0.64 -22.91
CA ASP A 130 -9.78 -0.68 -21.47
C ASP A 130 -8.26 -0.94 -21.21
N GLY A 131 -7.51 -1.39 -22.24
CA GLY A 131 -6.06 -1.65 -22.16
C GLY A 131 -5.67 -2.71 -21.11
N ARG A 132 -6.65 -3.40 -20.54
CA ARG A 132 -6.42 -4.46 -19.56
C ARG A 132 -6.06 -5.76 -20.23
N GLN A 133 -5.05 -6.44 -19.67
CA GLN A 133 -4.61 -7.75 -20.11
C GLN A 133 -4.68 -8.73 -18.92
N PRO A 134 -5.04 -9.99 -19.15
CA PRO A 134 -5.01 -10.99 -18.09
C PRO A 134 -3.57 -11.24 -17.64
N LEU A 135 -3.38 -11.65 -16.39
CA LEU A 135 -2.05 -11.95 -15.84
C LEU A 135 -1.32 -13.07 -16.61
N THR A 136 -2.08 -13.98 -17.20
CA THR A 136 -1.57 -15.08 -18.06
C THR A 136 -0.82 -14.57 -19.29
N PHE A 137 -1.01 -13.29 -19.67
CA PHE A 137 -0.27 -12.65 -20.76
C PHE A 137 1.24 -12.67 -20.54
N LEU A 138 1.71 -12.69 -19.29
CA LEU A 138 3.13 -12.72 -18.94
C LEU A 138 3.78 -14.12 -19.09
N LYS A 139 2.97 -15.18 -19.16
CA LYS A 139 3.49 -16.54 -19.20
C LYS A 139 4.38 -16.78 -20.43
N GLY A 140 5.65 -17.14 -20.20
CA GLY A 140 6.65 -17.35 -21.24
C GLY A 140 7.13 -16.09 -21.96
N ARG A 141 6.68 -14.89 -21.55
CA ARG A 141 7.13 -13.62 -22.13
C ARG A 141 8.46 -13.19 -21.54
N ARG A 142 9.34 -12.71 -22.42
CA ARG A 142 10.56 -12.00 -22.01
C ARG A 142 10.16 -10.60 -21.55
N VAL A 143 10.57 -10.23 -20.34
CA VAL A 143 10.20 -8.93 -19.74
C VAL A 143 11.44 -8.25 -19.16
N PHE A 144 11.49 -6.93 -19.28
CA PHE A 144 12.38 -6.07 -18.51
C PHE A 144 11.54 -5.41 -17.42
N ALA A 145 11.96 -5.50 -16.16
CA ALA A 145 11.20 -4.97 -15.03
C ALA A 145 11.87 -3.71 -14.47
N PHE A 146 11.10 -2.67 -14.20
CA PHE A 146 11.58 -1.51 -13.45
C PHE A 146 10.59 -1.13 -12.36
N SER A 147 11.11 -0.65 -11.25
CA SER A 147 10.27 -0.30 -10.10
C SER A 147 10.90 0.75 -9.22
N GLY A 148 10.06 1.63 -8.65
CA GLY A 148 10.40 2.60 -7.61
C GLY A 148 9.54 2.34 -6.36
N ILE A 149 9.74 1.18 -5.73
CA ILE A 149 9.00 0.71 -4.55
C ILE A 149 9.95 0.22 -3.46
N ALA A 150 9.50 0.19 -2.22
CA ALA A 150 10.30 -0.19 -1.05
C ALA A 150 10.87 -1.62 -1.09
N THR A 151 10.19 -2.55 -1.77
CA THR A 151 10.58 -3.97 -1.86
C THR A 151 10.55 -4.47 -3.30
N PRO A 152 11.51 -4.07 -4.16
CA PRO A 152 11.54 -4.43 -5.58
C PRO A 152 11.65 -5.94 -5.82
N GLU A 153 12.32 -6.67 -4.91
CA GLU A 153 12.46 -8.12 -4.99
C GLU A 153 11.10 -8.84 -4.97
N SER A 154 10.15 -8.33 -4.22
CA SER A 154 8.80 -8.89 -4.13
C SER A 154 8.05 -8.78 -5.45
N PHE A 155 8.22 -7.66 -6.16
CA PHE A 155 7.67 -7.43 -7.49
C PHE A 155 8.32 -8.34 -8.55
N GLU A 156 9.66 -8.44 -8.54
CA GLU A 156 10.38 -9.31 -9.45
C GLU A 156 10.01 -10.79 -9.25
N LYS A 157 9.92 -11.21 -7.97
CA LYS A 157 9.46 -12.57 -7.64
C LYS A 157 8.06 -12.82 -8.18
N PHE A 158 7.16 -11.85 -7.99
CA PHE A 158 5.80 -11.94 -8.48
C PHE A 158 5.73 -12.11 -10.01
N LEU A 159 6.54 -11.38 -10.79
CA LEU A 159 6.61 -11.54 -12.24
C LEU A 159 7.04 -12.97 -12.62
N ARG A 160 8.04 -13.54 -11.93
CA ARG A 160 8.49 -14.93 -12.15
C ARG A 160 7.39 -15.94 -11.77
N ASP A 161 6.68 -15.71 -10.67
CA ASP A 161 5.59 -16.58 -10.24
C ASP A 161 4.42 -16.59 -11.25
N LEU A 162 4.24 -15.52 -12.04
CA LEU A 162 3.34 -15.45 -13.20
C LEU A 162 3.90 -16.12 -14.47
N GLY A 163 5.10 -16.66 -14.43
CA GLY A 163 5.75 -17.33 -15.54
C GLY A 163 6.45 -16.40 -16.53
N ALA A 164 6.71 -15.15 -16.15
CA ALA A 164 7.52 -14.25 -16.96
C ALA A 164 9.02 -14.62 -16.95
N LEU A 165 9.68 -14.47 -18.09
CA LEU A 165 11.13 -14.61 -18.24
C LEU A 165 11.78 -13.24 -18.03
N LEU A 166 12.27 -12.99 -16.82
CA LEU A 166 12.87 -11.71 -16.46
C LEU A 166 14.26 -11.59 -17.09
N MET A 167 14.39 -10.78 -18.13
CA MET A 167 15.63 -10.58 -18.89
C MET A 167 16.53 -9.52 -18.28
N GLY A 168 15.94 -8.49 -17.67
CA GLY A 168 16.66 -7.43 -17.01
C GLY A 168 15.77 -6.73 -15.97
N ARG A 169 16.41 -5.88 -15.17
CA ARG A 169 15.72 -5.12 -14.12
C ARG A 169 16.43 -3.81 -13.84
N GLU A 170 15.65 -2.80 -13.52
CA GLU A 170 16.12 -1.51 -13.02
C GLU A 170 15.35 -1.14 -11.74
N ARG A 171 16.07 -0.68 -10.71
CA ARG A 171 15.51 -0.38 -9.40
C ARG A 171 15.76 1.07 -9.05
N TYR A 172 14.68 1.81 -8.84
CA TYR A 172 14.71 3.21 -8.42
C TYR A 172 14.37 3.32 -6.93
N LEU A 173 14.67 4.47 -6.35
CA LEU A 173 14.27 4.79 -4.98
C LEU A 173 12.75 4.73 -4.84
N ASP A 174 12.29 4.42 -3.63
CA ASP A 174 10.86 4.37 -3.32
C ASP A 174 10.18 5.71 -3.65
N HIS A 175 9.01 5.65 -4.30
CA HIS A 175 8.28 6.81 -4.83
C HIS A 175 9.03 7.63 -5.89
N TYR A 176 9.98 7.04 -6.61
CA TYR A 176 10.69 7.71 -7.69
C TYR A 176 9.73 8.26 -8.74
N ARG A 177 10.00 9.47 -9.22
CA ARG A 177 9.22 10.13 -10.28
C ARG A 177 9.95 9.98 -11.60
N TYR A 178 9.43 9.12 -12.46
CA TYR A 178 9.98 8.89 -13.80
C TYR A 178 9.77 10.11 -14.69
N GLY A 179 10.87 10.61 -15.27
CA GLY A 179 10.85 11.60 -16.34
C GLY A 179 10.83 10.96 -17.73
N PRO A 180 10.65 11.76 -18.79
CA PRO A 180 10.73 11.26 -20.17
C PRO A 180 12.07 10.58 -20.49
N ASP A 181 13.17 11.15 -19.99
CA ASP A 181 14.53 10.64 -20.21
C ASP A 181 14.76 9.28 -19.55
N ASP A 182 14.27 9.10 -18.32
CA ASP A 182 14.33 7.79 -17.62
C ASP A 182 13.59 6.71 -18.43
N LEU A 183 12.42 7.04 -18.99
CA LEU A 183 11.64 6.10 -19.79
C LEU A 183 12.34 5.79 -21.12
N ALA A 184 12.94 6.79 -21.78
CA ALA A 184 13.70 6.60 -23.02
C ALA A 184 14.90 5.65 -22.79
N GLU A 185 15.62 5.84 -21.68
CA GLU A 185 16.72 4.97 -21.30
C GLU A 185 16.23 3.52 -21.03
N LEU A 186 15.17 3.36 -20.24
CA LEU A 186 14.57 2.06 -19.96
C LEU A 186 14.14 1.32 -21.24
N PHE A 187 13.51 2.04 -22.19
CA PHE A 187 13.12 1.44 -23.47
C PHE A 187 14.32 1.08 -24.37
N SER A 188 15.45 1.76 -24.23
CA SER A 188 16.66 1.40 -24.97
C SER A 188 17.34 0.14 -24.45
N GLN A 189 17.12 -0.20 -23.16
CA GLN A 189 17.68 -1.38 -22.49
C GLN A 189 16.78 -2.63 -22.59
N ALA A 190 15.51 -2.46 -22.93
CA ALA A 190 14.49 -3.52 -22.95
C ALA A 190 14.40 -4.23 -24.31
#